data_a94d031eb4e9d097498401c4e38b1b12
#
_entry.id   a94d031eb4e9d097498401c4e38b1b12
#
_cell.length_a   1.000
_cell.length_b   1.000
_cell.length_c   1.000
_cell.angle_alpha   90.00
_cell.angle_beta   90.00
_cell.angle_gamma   90.00
#
_symmetry.space_group_name_H-M   'P 1'
#
loop_
_entity.id
_entity.type
_entity.pdbx_description
1 polymer ?
#
loop_
_entity_poly.entity_id
_entity_poly.type
_entity_poly.pdbx_seq_one_letter_code
_entity_poly.pdbx_strand_id
1 'polypeptide(L)'
;MELPTADSCFWYRRGETMGNVIDVNNICVNCMHTMDETTRYCPSCGYERGTYVNNPHQLPAFTILQGRYLIGKCLGEGGFGITYLALDLISGQRVAIKELFVQGLLNRQKGKTVLIESSQESMRYYHICKDKFLHEAQLLHNLKNKIGVVNFLNYFEENNTAYIVMEYLEGQDLSQYLKEHNNRISFHETFQFLRPVMKSLIDMNESGVYHRDIAPDNIRYLKSGWMKIMDLGGAKYSFQEQVNGPSRMIAVKKGYAPPEQYQQSYKIGPWMDVYAMAATFYRCVTGKVPQESLSRLEEDHLEKPGHFCPDLNSATEKVILKGLALRTEDRYMDMRSFYEAIKAANPDTIDKTTVESSKHLIPRDQEEESEENKIRQKNKTVQKIAMVCTIIFVILMLIGFFL
;
A
#
# COMPACT_ATOMS: atom_id res chain seq x y z
N MET A 1 7.13 25.13 -30.74
CA MET A 1 6.90 24.82 -29.30
C MET A 1 8.26 24.48 -28.76
N GLU A 2 8.89 25.44 -28.12
CA GLU A 2 10.27 25.37 -27.72
C GLU A 2 10.43 24.41 -26.54
N LEU A 3 11.38 23.49 -26.66
CA LEU A 3 11.86 22.62 -25.60
C LEU A 3 12.52 23.51 -24.53
N PRO A 4 12.37 23.23 -23.23
CA PRO A 4 13.09 23.98 -22.19
C PRO A 4 14.58 23.77 -22.36
N THR A 5 15.31 24.89 -22.38
CA THR A 5 16.76 25.00 -22.54
C THR A 5 17.53 24.30 -21.42
N ALA A 6 18.73 23.86 -21.74
CA ALA A 6 19.66 23.00 -21.01
C ALA A 6 20.21 23.52 -19.66
N ASP A 7 19.42 24.18 -18.83
CA ASP A 7 19.86 24.75 -17.54
C ASP A 7 19.36 24.02 -16.27
N SER A 8 18.93 22.76 -16.38
CA SER A 8 18.48 21.98 -15.23
C SER A 8 19.50 20.93 -14.74
N CYS A 9 20.78 21.18 -14.90
CA CYS A 9 21.82 20.41 -14.19
C CYS A 9 21.89 20.87 -12.73
N PHE A 10 21.08 20.29 -11.85
CA PHE A 10 21.21 20.52 -10.41
C PHE A 10 22.37 19.70 -9.85
N TRP A 11 23.47 20.41 -9.47
CA TRP A 11 24.60 19.87 -8.74
C TRP A 11 24.23 19.64 -7.28
N TYR A 12 24.18 18.39 -6.83
CA TYR A 12 24.16 18.08 -5.40
C TYR A 12 25.60 17.86 -4.91
N ARG A 13 26.18 18.86 -4.25
CA ARG A 13 27.43 18.75 -3.51
C ARG A 13 27.15 18.57 -2.03
N ARG A 14 27.24 17.36 -1.52
CA ARG A 14 27.63 17.10 -0.12
C ARG A 14 28.51 15.86 -0.07
N GLY A 15 29.80 16.09 0.34
CA GLY A 15 30.73 15.14 0.94
C GLY A 15 30.86 13.75 0.32
N GLU A 16 31.89 13.56 -0.50
CA GLU A 16 32.67 12.35 -0.72
C GLU A 16 31.88 11.03 -0.93
N THR A 17 31.40 10.83 -2.14
CA THR A 17 31.50 9.62 -3.00
C THR A 17 30.94 10.00 -4.35
N MET A 18 31.63 9.70 -5.46
CA MET A 18 31.15 9.91 -6.83
C MET A 18 29.96 8.96 -7.06
N GLY A 19 28.74 9.41 -6.71
CA GLY A 19 27.50 8.77 -7.17
C GLY A 19 27.32 9.12 -8.64
N ASN A 20 27.01 8.15 -9.49
CA ASN A 20 26.68 8.34 -10.89
C ASN A 20 25.64 9.45 -11.02
N VAL A 21 25.96 10.49 -11.78
CA VAL A 21 25.00 11.54 -12.16
C VAL A 21 23.90 10.85 -12.97
N ILE A 22 22.72 10.70 -12.38
CA ILE A 22 21.58 10.11 -13.10
C ILE A 22 21.05 11.22 -14.02
N ASP A 23 21.24 11.02 -15.33
CA ASP A 23 20.60 11.85 -16.32
C ASP A 23 19.13 11.44 -16.46
N VAL A 24 18.22 12.32 -16.06
CA VAL A 24 16.78 12.10 -16.11
C VAL A 24 16.27 11.82 -17.52
N ASN A 25 17.00 12.32 -18.56
CA ASN A 25 16.66 12.01 -19.95
C ASN A 25 16.86 10.53 -20.30
N ASN A 26 17.65 9.81 -19.50
CA ASN A 26 17.90 8.38 -19.66
C ASN A 26 16.99 7.52 -18.78
N ILE A 27 15.92 8.08 -18.21
CA ILE A 27 14.94 7.35 -17.40
C ILE A 27 13.59 7.27 -18.10
N CYS A 28 13.03 6.08 -18.15
CA CYS A 28 11.67 5.85 -18.66
C CYS A 28 10.63 6.33 -17.63
N VAL A 29 9.80 7.30 -17.99
CA VAL A 29 8.73 7.82 -17.10
C VAL A 29 7.71 6.75 -16.70
N ASN A 30 7.50 5.73 -17.56
CA ASN A 30 6.48 4.70 -17.35
C ASN A 30 6.92 3.59 -16.39
N CYS A 31 8.22 3.24 -16.33
CA CYS A 31 8.71 2.11 -15.51
C CYS A 31 9.97 2.41 -14.68
N MET A 32 10.53 3.61 -14.79
CA MET A 32 11.74 4.07 -14.07
C MET A 32 13.02 3.27 -14.38
N HIS A 33 13.04 2.45 -15.46
CA HIS A 33 14.26 1.84 -15.93
C HIS A 33 15.09 2.82 -16.76
N THR A 34 16.41 2.63 -16.72
CA THR A 34 17.33 3.37 -17.58
C THR A 34 17.12 2.97 -19.04
N MET A 35 17.20 3.93 -19.94
CA MET A 35 17.10 3.73 -21.39
C MET A 35 18.08 4.67 -22.08
N ASP A 36 18.62 4.25 -23.21
CA ASP A 36 19.55 5.04 -23.99
C ASP A 36 18.88 6.30 -24.56
N GLU A 37 19.59 7.41 -24.66
CA GLU A 37 19.07 8.68 -25.21
C GLU A 37 18.50 8.54 -26.61
N THR A 38 19.09 7.68 -27.42
CA THR A 38 18.68 7.45 -28.82
C THR A 38 17.49 6.52 -28.94
N THR A 39 17.11 5.82 -27.87
CA THR A 39 16.05 4.80 -27.88
C THR A 39 14.67 5.44 -27.85
N ARG A 40 13.86 5.17 -28.89
CA ARG A 40 12.46 5.62 -28.98
C ARG A 40 11.53 4.85 -28.05
N TYR A 41 11.71 3.55 -27.93
CA TYR A 41 10.87 2.66 -27.11
C TYR A 41 11.67 2.09 -25.93
N CYS A 42 11.14 2.15 -24.74
CA CYS A 42 11.78 1.60 -23.56
C CYS A 42 11.97 0.07 -23.69
N PRO A 43 13.20 -0.45 -23.59
CA PRO A 43 13.46 -1.88 -23.77
C PRO A 43 12.83 -2.74 -22.67
N SER A 44 12.53 -2.16 -21.49
CA SER A 44 11.94 -2.86 -20.34
C SER A 44 10.41 -2.96 -20.41
N CYS A 45 9.72 -1.91 -20.89
CA CYS A 45 8.25 -1.85 -20.84
C CYS A 45 7.57 -1.48 -22.17
N GLY A 46 8.33 -1.28 -23.25
CA GLY A 46 7.80 -0.92 -24.56
C GLY A 46 7.24 0.50 -24.70
N TYR A 47 7.35 1.31 -23.63
CA TYR A 47 6.78 2.67 -23.63
C TYR A 47 7.51 3.60 -24.62
N GLU A 48 6.75 4.37 -25.40
CA GLU A 48 7.31 5.35 -26.34
C GLU A 48 7.69 6.66 -25.63
N ARG A 49 8.94 7.06 -25.78
CA ARG A 49 9.48 8.29 -25.17
C ARG A 49 8.68 9.52 -25.62
N GLY A 50 8.39 10.40 -24.68
CA GLY A 50 7.73 11.69 -24.94
C GLY A 50 6.21 11.64 -25.10
N THR A 51 5.57 10.46 -24.98
CA THR A 51 4.11 10.34 -25.11
C THR A 51 3.35 10.52 -23.78
N TYR A 52 4.06 10.61 -22.64
CA TYR A 52 3.42 10.80 -21.34
C TYR A 52 2.87 12.22 -21.18
N VAL A 53 1.60 12.29 -20.83
CA VAL A 53 0.91 13.56 -20.55
C VAL A 53 0.42 13.56 -19.10
N ASN A 54 0.93 14.50 -18.32
CA ASN A 54 0.42 14.75 -16.97
C ASN A 54 -0.95 15.44 -17.02
N ASN A 55 -1.87 15.05 -16.13
CA ASN A 55 -3.01 15.91 -15.83
C ASN A 55 -2.52 17.22 -15.17
N PRO A 56 -3.20 18.36 -15.40
CA PRO A 56 -2.71 19.68 -14.97
C PRO A 56 -2.43 19.79 -13.47
N HIS A 57 -3.16 19.06 -12.62
CA HIS A 57 -3.06 19.08 -11.17
C HIS A 57 -2.08 18.01 -10.59
N GLN A 58 -1.55 17.14 -11.43
CA GLN A 58 -0.52 16.17 -11.04
C GLN A 58 0.87 16.82 -10.97
N LEU A 59 1.76 16.25 -10.16
CA LEU A 59 3.18 16.62 -10.19
C LEU A 59 3.74 16.41 -11.59
N PRO A 60 4.52 17.37 -12.10
CA PRO A 60 5.25 17.16 -13.36
C PRO A 60 6.13 15.93 -13.29
N ALA A 61 6.15 15.13 -14.35
CA ALA A 61 7.10 14.02 -14.45
C ALA A 61 8.53 14.53 -14.28
N PHE A 62 9.40 13.71 -13.70
CA PHE A 62 10.79 14.02 -13.36
C PHE A 62 10.98 15.11 -12.29
N THR A 63 9.92 15.53 -11.57
CA THR A 63 10.08 16.29 -10.33
C THR A 63 10.88 15.47 -9.33
N ILE A 64 11.83 16.09 -8.65
CA ILE A 64 12.60 15.46 -7.57
C ILE A 64 12.08 15.97 -6.23
N LEU A 65 11.57 15.06 -5.41
CA LEU A 65 11.11 15.33 -4.05
C LEU A 65 12.22 15.00 -3.05
N GLN A 66 12.40 15.85 -2.02
CA GLN A 66 13.44 15.72 -0.97
C GLN A 66 14.86 15.53 -1.53
N GLY A 67 15.14 15.98 -2.77
CA GLY A 67 16.42 15.70 -3.43
C GLY A 67 16.72 14.21 -3.62
N ARG A 68 15.71 13.32 -3.47
CA ARG A 68 15.89 11.88 -3.42
C ARG A 68 14.96 11.09 -4.35
N TYR A 69 13.71 11.50 -4.48
CA TYR A 69 12.71 10.70 -5.18
C TYR A 69 12.36 11.33 -6.52
N LEU A 70 12.76 10.68 -7.61
CA LEU A 70 12.45 11.12 -8.97
C LEU A 70 11.07 10.61 -9.38
N ILE A 71 10.12 11.51 -9.59
CA ILE A 71 8.73 11.19 -9.93
C ILE A 71 8.60 10.73 -11.38
N GLY A 72 7.90 9.62 -11.59
CA GLY A 72 7.49 9.10 -12.88
C GLY A 72 6.03 9.33 -13.19
N LYS A 73 5.38 8.31 -13.76
CA LYS A 73 3.95 8.36 -14.09
C LYS A 73 3.07 8.33 -12.86
N CYS A 74 1.87 8.90 -13.00
CA CYS A 74 0.76 8.63 -12.08
C CYS A 74 0.34 7.15 -12.17
N LEU A 75 0.24 6.48 -11.01
CA LEU A 75 -0.24 5.10 -10.88
C LEU A 75 -1.75 5.06 -10.62
N GLY A 76 -2.28 6.08 -9.98
CA GLY A 76 -3.69 6.20 -9.67
C GLY A 76 -4.00 7.53 -8.98
N GLU A 77 -5.26 7.95 -9.09
CA GLU A 77 -5.77 9.19 -8.53
C GLU A 77 -7.14 8.95 -7.92
N GLY A 78 -7.38 9.50 -6.76
CA GLY A 78 -8.65 9.44 -6.03
C GLY A 78 -8.99 10.77 -5.37
N GLY A 79 -10.15 10.84 -4.72
CA GLY A 79 -10.62 12.08 -4.08
C GLY A 79 -9.70 12.64 -2.98
N PHE A 80 -8.79 11.83 -2.44
CA PHE A 80 -7.94 12.18 -1.30
C PHE A 80 -6.43 12.04 -1.57
N GLY A 81 -6.04 11.69 -2.78
CA GLY A 81 -4.62 11.58 -3.08
C GLY A 81 -4.32 11.12 -4.49
N ILE A 82 -3.06 11.35 -4.86
CA ILE A 82 -2.50 10.94 -6.13
C ILE A 82 -1.29 10.06 -5.83
N THR A 83 -1.22 8.88 -6.44
CA THR A 83 -0.09 7.96 -6.26
C THR A 83 0.76 7.95 -7.51
N TYR A 84 2.07 8.14 -7.34
CA TYR A 84 3.06 8.17 -8.42
C TYR A 84 4.01 6.98 -8.31
N LEU A 85 4.46 6.48 -9.44
CA LEU A 85 5.69 5.71 -9.51
C LEU A 85 6.87 6.67 -9.34
N ALA A 86 7.88 6.28 -8.58
CA ALA A 86 9.09 7.05 -8.43
C ALA A 86 10.33 6.14 -8.37
N LEU A 87 11.51 6.73 -8.62
CA LEU A 87 12.80 6.11 -8.41
C LEU A 87 13.45 6.74 -7.17
N ASP A 88 13.81 5.94 -6.20
CA ASP A 88 14.67 6.38 -5.09
C ASP A 88 16.12 6.46 -5.60
N LEU A 89 16.64 7.67 -5.76
CA LEU A 89 17.96 7.94 -6.32
C LEU A 89 19.12 7.46 -5.42
N ILE A 90 18.83 7.17 -4.14
CA ILE A 90 19.84 6.66 -3.20
C ILE A 90 19.96 5.13 -3.32
N SER A 91 18.80 4.41 -3.30
CA SER A 91 18.80 2.94 -3.35
C SER A 91 18.73 2.39 -4.78
N GLY A 92 18.38 3.19 -5.77
CA GLY A 92 18.10 2.75 -7.14
C GLY A 92 16.80 1.95 -7.27
N GLN A 93 16.00 1.84 -6.21
CA GLN A 93 14.76 1.05 -6.21
C GLN A 93 13.56 1.87 -6.63
N ARG A 94 12.62 1.20 -7.28
CA ARG A 94 11.30 1.78 -7.59
C ARG A 94 10.46 1.82 -6.32
N VAL A 95 9.81 2.96 -6.09
CA VAL A 95 8.91 3.20 -4.96
C VAL A 95 7.58 3.75 -5.46
N ALA A 96 6.53 3.62 -4.67
CA ALA A 96 5.27 4.31 -4.87
C ALA A 96 5.20 5.49 -3.89
N ILE A 97 4.80 6.67 -4.38
CA ILE A 97 4.66 7.87 -3.55
C ILE A 97 3.22 8.36 -3.63
N LYS A 98 2.54 8.33 -2.49
CA LYS A 98 1.19 8.85 -2.33
C LYS A 98 1.26 10.28 -1.84
N GLU A 99 0.74 11.21 -2.63
CA GLU A 99 0.58 12.62 -2.30
C GLU A 99 -0.80 12.84 -1.70
N LEU A 100 -0.90 13.58 -0.61
CA LEU A 100 -2.18 14.05 -0.11
C LEU A 100 -2.70 15.16 -1.04
N PHE A 101 -3.72 14.84 -1.82
CA PHE A 101 -4.39 15.76 -2.71
C PHE A 101 -5.91 15.62 -2.54
N VAL A 102 -6.53 16.57 -1.83
CA VAL A 102 -7.97 16.54 -1.58
C VAL A 102 -8.68 17.36 -2.65
N GLN A 103 -9.40 16.66 -3.52
CA GLN A 103 -10.14 17.31 -4.62
C GLN A 103 -11.14 18.34 -4.07
N GLY A 104 -11.16 19.51 -4.69
CA GLY A 104 -12.03 20.62 -4.28
C GLY A 104 -11.49 21.52 -3.17
N LEU A 105 -10.53 21.03 -2.35
CA LEU A 105 -9.84 21.85 -1.34
C LEU A 105 -8.52 22.42 -1.86
N LEU A 106 -7.83 21.66 -2.70
CA LEU A 106 -6.50 21.98 -3.21
C LEU A 106 -6.51 22.08 -4.72
N ASN A 107 -5.69 22.99 -5.23
CA ASN A 107 -5.42 23.17 -6.64
C ASN A 107 -3.91 23.19 -6.91
N ARG A 108 -3.50 22.77 -8.09
CA ARG A 108 -2.14 22.92 -8.60
C ARG A 108 -2.20 23.56 -9.97
N GLN A 109 -1.39 24.59 -10.17
CA GLN A 109 -1.22 25.16 -11.50
C GLN A 109 -0.40 24.23 -12.38
N LYS A 110 -0.78 24.10 -13.65
CA LYS A 110 -0.06 23.26 -14.62
C LYS A 110 1.44 23.56 -14.64
N GLY A 111 2.26 22.52 -14.49
CA GLY A 111 3.72 22.62 -14.49
C GLY A 111 4.36 23.14 -13.18
N LYS A 112 3.55 23.38 -12.14
CA LYS A 112 4.05 23.74 -10.80
C LYS A 112 4.00 22.53 -9.88
N THR A 113 4.83 22.56 -8.82
CA THR A 113 4.86 21.49 -7.80
C THR A 113 4.01 21.83 -6.58
N VAL A 114 3.97 23.11 -6.21
CA VAL A 114 3.31 23.60 -4.99
C VAL A 114 1.80 23.57 -5.12
N LEU A 115 1.11 23.07 -4.08
CA LEU A 115 -0.34 23.13 -3.95
C LEU A 115 -0.79 24.47 -3.35
N ILE A 116 -1.96 24.91 -3.80
CA ILE A 116 -2.61 26.15 -3.36
C ILE A 116 -4.01 25.76 -2.88
N GLU A 117 -4.39 26.26 -1.70
CA GLU A 117 -5.71 26.07 -1.13
C GLU A 117 -6.77 26.90 -1.89
N SER A 118 -7.97 26.36 -2.05
CA SER A 118 -9.06 27.00 -2.78
C SER A 118 -9.70 28.16 -1.99
N SER A 119 -9.66 28.12 -0.65
CA SER A 119 -10.20 29.16 0.25
C SER A 119 -9.61 29.02 1.67
N GLN A 120 -9.83 30.02 2.54
CA GLN A 120 -9.44 29.93 3.96
C GLN A 120 -10.17 28.80 4.71
N GLU A 121 -11.42 28.53 4.38
CA GLU A 121 -12.15 27.40 4.95
C GLU A 121 -11.56 26.07 4.50
N SER A 122 -11.20 25.95 3.21
CA SER A 122 -10.49 24.79 2.65
C SER A 122 -9.17 24.52 3.36
N MET A 123 -8.40 25.57 3.73
CA MET A 123 -7.15 25.46 4.48
C MET A 123 -7.36 24.75 5.82
N ARG A 124 -8.38 25.14 6.59
CA ARG A 124 -8.67 24.54 7.90
C ARG A 124 -8.96 23.04 7.79
N TYR A 125 -9.79 22.64 6.82
CA TYR A 125 -10.11 21.23 6.58
C TYR A 125 -8.91 20.46 6.05
N TYR A 126 -8.12 21.09 5.21
CA TYR A 126 -6.90 20.46 4.67
C TYR A 126 -5.90 20.14 5.77
N HIS A 127 -5.63 21.04 6.74
CA HIS A 127 -4.74 20.76 7.85
C HIS A 127 -5.18 19.53 8.65
N ILE A 128 -6.46 19.38 8.91
CA ILE A 128 -7.00 18.21 9.59
C ILE A 128 -6.74 16.93 8.78
N CYS A 129 -6.95 16.97 7.45
CA CYS A 129 -6.64 15.83 6.58
C CYS A 129 -5.16 15.51 6.59
N LYS A 130 -4.28 16.53 6.59
CA LYS A 130 -2.83 16.38 6.59
C LYS A 130 -2.34 15.75 7.88
N ASP A 131 -2.80 16.21 9.04
CA ASP A 131 -2.42 15.64 10.34
C ASP A 131 -2.79 14.15 10.43
N LYS A 132 -3.97 13.78 9.95
CA LYS A 132 -4.44 12.40 9.94
C LYS A 132 -3.70 11.53 8.92
N PHE A 133 -3.35 12.07 7.77
CA PHE A 133 -2.53 11.41 6.75
C PHE A 133 -1.13 11.11 7.30
N LEU A 134 -0.52 12.05 8.02
CA LEU A 134 0.77 11.86 8.67
C LEU A 134 0.68 10.88 9.85
N HIS A 135 -0.40 10.92 10.62
CA HIS A 135 -0.65 9.95 11.67
C HIS A 135 -0.79 8.52 11.12
N GLU A 136 -1.53 8.34 10.01
CA GLU A 136 -1.62 7.07 9.29
C GLU A 136 -0.24 6.56 8.85
N ALA A 137 0.61 7.46 8.32
CA ALA A 137 1.98 7.14 7.96
C ALA A 137 2.81 6.63 9.16
N GLN A 138 2.63 7.23 10.35
CA GLN A 138 3.29 6.79 11.58
C GLN A 138 2.81 5.40 12.02
N LEU A 139 1.50 5.13 11.92
CA LEU A 139 0.95 3.80 12.22
C LEU A 139 1.50 2.73 11.27
N LEU A 140 1.56 3.02 9.98
CA LEU A 140 2.17 2.13 8.98
C LEU A 140 3.66 1.88 9.24
N HIS A 141 4.39 2.88 9.72
CA HIS A 141 5.78 2.73 10.10
C HIS A 141 5.98 1.68 11.19
N ASN A 142 5.05 1.59 12.14
CA ASN A 142 5.10 0.60 13.23
C ASN A 142 4.74 -0.82 12.76
N LEU A 143 4.11 -0.96 11.59
CA LEU A 143 3.71 -2.24 10.98
C LEU A 143 4.72 -2.76 9.96
N LYS A 144 5.97 -2.28 9.99
CA LYS A 144 7.03 -2.69 9.04
C LYS A 144 7.18 -4.21 8.96
N ASN A 145 7.46 -4.68 7.74
CA ASN A 145 7.79 -6.08 7.42
C ASN A 145 6.62 -7.08 7.58
N LYS A 146 5.36 -6.63 7.39
CA LYS A 146 4.22 -7.54 7.30
C LYS A 146 4.02 -8.01 5.86
N ILE A 147 4.00 -9.33 5.65
CA ILE A 147 4.00 -9.94 4.31
C ILE A 147 2.78 -9.52 3.47
N GLY A 148 1.60 -9.39 4.08
CA GLY A 148 0.34 -9.11 3.39
C GLY A 148 -0.03 -7.63 3.31
N VAL A 149 0.81 -6.70 3.75
CA VAL A 149 0.58 -5.24 3.69
C VAL A 149 1.73 -4.59 2.95
N VAL A 150 1.44 -3.53 2.21
CA VAL A 150 2.47 -2.70 1.56
C VAL A 150 3.45 -2.16 2.59
N ASN A 151 4.77 -2.31 2.32
CA ASN A 151 5.79 -1.80 3.22
C ASN A 151 5.87 -0.28 3.13
N PHE A 152 5.76 0.36 4.27
CA PHE A 152 6.02 1.77 4.44
C PHE A 152 7.54 2.01 4.49
N LEU A 153 8.02 3.01 3.73
CA LEU A 153 9.45 3.35 3.65
C LEU A 153 9.76 4.69 4.31
N ASN A 154 8.98 5.74 4.00
CA ASN A 154 9.23 7.10 4.49
C ASN A 154 7.99 7.97 4.38
N TYR A 155 7.98 9.12 5.08
CA TYR A 155 7.01 10.20 4.86
C TYR A 155 7.68 11.56 5.06
N PHE A 156 7.15 12.58 4.43
CA PHE A 156 7.67 13.95 4.53
C PHE A 156 6.63 14.98 4.08
N GLU A 157 6.89 16.23 4.40
CA GLU A 157 6.13 17.38 3.93
C GLU A 157 6.98 18.20 2.94
N GLU A 158 6.38 18.55 1.81
CA GLU A 158 6.95 19.40 0.76
C GLU A 158 5.82 19.95 -0.11
N ASN A 159 6.04 21.03 -0.87
CA ASN A 159 5.07 21.59 -1.82
C ASN A 159 3.68 21.94 -1.19
N ASN A 160 3.65 22.35 0.07
CA ASN A 160 2.44 22.61 0.86
C ASN A 160 1.56 21.35 1.05
N THR A 161 2.12 20.15 0.93
CA THR A 161 1.40 18.89 1.15
C THR A 161 2.25 17.87 1.87
N ALA A 162 1.71 16.67 2.04
CA ALA A 162 2.40 15.54 2.65
C ALA A 162 2.48 14.36 1.66
N TYR A 163 3.55 13.59 1.79
CA TYR A 163 3.85 12.44 0.96
C TYR A 163 4.12 11.22 1.82
N ILE A 164 3.61 10.06 1.40
CA ILE A 164 3.95 8.75 1.95
C ILE A 164 4.71 7.98 0.88
N VAL A 165 5.89 7.49 1.22
CA VAL A 165 6.71 6.63 0.37
C VAL A 165 6.53 5.19 0.80
N MET A 166 6.21 4.31 -0.13
CA MET A 166 5.99 2.89 0.09
C MET A 166 6.67 2.06 -1.00
N GLU A 167 6.83 0.77 -0.76
CA GLU A 167 7.32 -0.15 -1.79
C GLU A 167 6.43 -0.10 -3.04
N TYR A 168 7.05 -0.16 -4.21
CA TYR A 168 6.30 -0.31 -5.45
C TYR A 168 5.92 -1.77 -5.66
N LEU A 169 4.64 -2.05 -5.66
CA LEU A 169 4.09 -3.40 -5.86
C LEU A 169 3.93 -3.68 -7.36
N GLU A 170 4.85 -4.41 -7.94
CA GLU A 170 4.79 -4.81 -9.33
C GLU A 170 3.83 -5.98 -9.52
N GLY A 171 2.73 -5.73 -10.24
CA GLY A 171 1.66 -6.70 -10.46
C GLY A 171 0.37 -6.00 -10.86
N GLN A 172 -0.74 -6.69 -10.70
CA GLN A 172 -2.09 -6.19 -10.99
C GLN A 172 -2.97 -6.25 -9.73
N ASP A 173 -4.03 -5.46 -9.66
CA ASP A 173 -5.00 -5.60 -8.59
C ASP A 173 -5.86 -6.86 -8.75
N LEU A 174 -6.44 -7.33 -7.63
CA LEU A 174 -7.25 -8.54 -7.63
C LEU A 174 -8.52 -8.39 -8.49
N SER A 175 -9.05 -7.17 -8.67
CA SER A 175 -10.18 -6.92 -9.58
C SER A 175 -9.80 -7.22 -11.03
N GLN A 176 -8.61 -6.77 -11.46
CA GLN A 176 -8.10 -7.05 -12.80
C GLN A 176 -7.78 -8.54 -12.96
N TYR A 177 -7.12 -9.14 -11.96
CA TYR A 177 -6.85 -10.58 -11.94
C TYR A 177 -8.14 -11.40 -12.13
N LEU A 178 -9.20 -11.07 -11.37
CA LEU A 178 -10.50 -11.75 -11.50
C LEU A 178 -11.09 -11.61 -12.91
N LYS A 179 -11.03 -10.42 -13.53
CA LYS A 179 -11.53 -10.22 -14.90
C LYS A 179 -10.83 -11.13 -15.91
N GLU A 180 -9.53 -11.35 -15.76
CA GLU A 180 -8.74 -12.23 -16.60
C GLU A 180 -9.00 -13.72 -16.35
N HIS A 181 -9.59 -14.06 -15.18
CA HIS A 181 -9.92 -15.43 -14.75
C HIS A 181 -11.43 -15.67 -14.69
N ASN A 182 -12.18 -15.31 -15.74
CA ASN A 182 -13.62 -15.50 -15.84
C ASN A 182 -14.44 -14.88 -14.68
N ASN A 183 -13.94 -13.78 -14.12
CA ASN A 183 -14.48 -13.02 -12.99
C ASN A 183 -14.58 -13.78 -11.66
N ARG A 184 -14.13 -15.01 -11.54
CA ARG A 184 -14.15 -15.78 -10.29
C ARG A 184 -12.98 -16.76 -10.22
N ILE A 185 -12.64 -17.15 -9.01
CA ILE A 185 -11.62 -18.17 -8.70
C ILE A 185 -12.18 -19.13 -7.66
N SER A 186 -11.56 -20.29 -7.51
CA SER A 186 -11.96 -21.28 -6.52
C SER A 186 -11.82 -20.75 -5.10
N PHE A 187 -12.58 -21.33 -4.15
CA PHE A 187 -12.40 -20.98 -2.73
C PHE A 187 -10.98 -21.27 -2.23
N HIS A 188 -10.40 -22.38 -2.66
CA HIS A 188 -9.02 -22.74 -2.29
C HIS A 188 -8.03 -21.65 -2.72
N GLU A 189 -8.09 -21.24 -3.98
CA GLU A 189 -7.24 -20.17 -4.51
C GLU A 189 -7.51 -18.83 -3.81
N THR A 190 -8.78 -18.48 -3.60
CA THR A 190 -9.18 -17.28 -2.84
C THR A 190 -8.55 -17.27 -1.45
N PHE A 191 -8.60 -18.39 -0.72
CA PHE A 191 -8.03 -18.47 0.62
C PHE A 191 -6.49 -18.37 0.59
N GLN A 192 -5.82 -19.04 -0.36
CA GLN A 192 -4.37 -18.94 -0.51
C GLN A 192 -3.93 -17.50 -0.77
N PHE A 193 -4.63 -16.78 -1.63
CA PHE A 193 -4.36 -15.39 -1.97
C PHE A 193 -4.59 -14.44 -0.79
N LEU A 194 -5.71 -14.58 -0.09
CA LEU A 194 -6.08 -13.66 0.97
C LEU A 194 -5.46 -14.00 2.34
N ARG A 195 -4.93 -15.22 2.52
CA ARG A 195 -4.32 -15.66 3.77
C ARG A 195 -3.22 -14.74 4.30
N PRO A 196 -2.22 -14.31 3.50
CA PRO A 196 -1.19 -13.39 3.98
C PRO A 196 -1.78 -12.01 4.35
N VAL A 197 -2.75 -11.53 3.59
CA VAL A 197 -3.45 -10.28 3.86
C VAL A 197 -4.22 -10.38 5.20
N MET A 198 -4.98 -11.46 5.41
CA MET A 198 -5.72 -11.68 6.66
C MET A 198 -4.79 -11.74 7.88
N LYS A 199 -3.64 -12.44 7.76
CA LYS A 199 -2.66 -12.50 8.85
C LYS A 199 -2.12 -11.12 9.22
N SER A 200 -1.81 -10.30 8.22
CA SER A 200 -1.34 -8.93 8.46
C SER A 200 -2.43 -8.04 9.06
N LEU A 201 -3.69 -8.21 8.62
CA LEU A 201 -4.85 -7.51 9.20
C LEU A 201 -5.12 -7.93 10.66
N ILE A 202 -4.86 -9.19 11.03
CA ILE A 202 -4.92 -9.63 12.44
C ILE A 202 -3.95 -8.81 13.28
N ASP A 203 -2.69 -8.73 12.86
CA ASP A 203 -1.66 -7.97 13.59
C ASP A 203 -1.99 -6.47 13.67
N MET A 204 -2.56 -5.91 12.59
CA MET A 204 -3.02 -4.52 12.56
C MET A 204 -4.18 -4.29 13.55
N ASN A 205 -5.20 -5.15 13.52
CA ASN A 205 -6.35 -5.04 14.40
C ASN A 205 -5.95 -5.14 15.88
N GLU A 206 -5.02 -6.03 16.23
CA GLU A 206 -4.46 -6.15 17.58
C GLU A 206 -3.68 -4.91 18.02
N SER A 207 -3.12 -4.18 17.08
CA SER A 207 -2.46 -2.88 17.31
C SER A 207 -3.44 -1.69 17.31
N GLY A 208 -4.76 -1.93 17.20
CA GLY A 208 -5.78 -0.89 17.14
C GLY A 208 -5.87 -0.17 15.79
N VAL A 209 -5.24 -0.73 14.73
CA VAL A 209 -5.25 -0.16 13.39
C VAL A 209 -6.24 -0.94 12.52
N TYR A 210 -7.18 -0.24 11.88
CA TYR A 210 -8.21 -0.81 11.02
C TYR A 210 -8.07 -0.26 9.61
N HIS A 211 -8.20 -1.15 8.60
CA HIS A 211 -8.00 -0.78 7.20
C HIS A 211 -9.16 0.03 6.63
N ARG A 212 -10.39 -0.39 6.86
CA ARG A 212 -11.65 0.28 6.51
C ARG A 212 -11.93 0.46 5.00
N ASP A 213 -11.05 0.00 4.12
CA ASP A 213 -11.23 0.08 2.66
C ASP A 213 -10.75 -1.19 1.95
N ILE A 214 -10.99 -2.37 2.56
CA ILE A 214 -10.63 -3.67 1.97
C ILE A 214 -11.58 -3.95 0.80
N ALA A 215 -11.00 -4.17 -0.37
CA ALA A 215 -11.71 -4.57 -1.58
C ALA A 215 -10.69 -5.08 -2.63
N PRO A 216 -11.13 -5.80 -3.68
CA PRO A 216 -10.21 -6.39 -4.66
C PRO A 216 -9.27 -5.40 -5.36
N ASP A 217 -9.69 -4.16 -5.59
CA ASP A 217 -8.89 -3.11 -6.21
C ASP A 217 -7.81 -2.51 -5.27
N ASN A 218 -7.92 -2.76 -3.94
CA ASN A 218 -6.90 -2.41 -2.95
C ASN A 218 -6.00 -3.60 -2.58
N ILE A 219 -6.17 -4.76 -3.22
CA ILE A 219 -5.33 -5.94 -3.03
C ILE A 219 -4.55 -6.21 -4.30
N ARG A 220 -3.22 -6.21 -4.21
CA ARG A 220 -2.31 -6.37 -5.34
C ARG A 220 -1.80 -7.81 -5.43
N TYR A 221 -1.98 -8.45 -6.58
CA TYR A 221 -1.36 -9.71 -6.95
C TYR A 221 0.02 -9.42 -7.55
N LEU A 222 1.06 -9.82 -6.86
CA LEU A 222 2.45 -9.57 -7.24
C LEU A 222 2.94 -10.63 -8.24
N LYS A 223 3.93 -10.27 -9.04
CA LYS A 223 4.64 -11.23 -9.91
C LYS A 223 5.27 -12.40 -9.16
N SER A 224 5.56 -12.22 -7.87
CA SER A 224 6.04 -13.28 -6.98
C SER A 224 4.97 -14.28 -6.53
N GLY A 225 3.70 -14.10 -6.93
CA GLY A 225 2.56 -14.94 -6.50
C GLY A 225 1.94 -14.55 -5.15
N TRP A 226 2.45 -13.50 -4.48
CA TRP A 226 1.92 -13.02 -3.20
C TRP A 226 0.86 -11.95 -3.40
N MET A 227 -0.05 -11.84 -2.41
CA MET A 227 -0.98 -10.74 -2.32
C MET A 227 -0.56 -9.76 -1.23
N LYS A 228 -0.67 -8.47 -1.52
CA LYS A 228 -0.52 -7.39 -0.53
C LYS A 228 -1.68 -6.42 -0.61
N ILE A 229 -2.15 -5.96 0.55
CA ILE A 229 -3.14 -4.90 0.63
C ILE A 229 -2.44 -3.54 0.65
N MET A 230 -3.05 -2.59 -0.05
CA MET A 230 -2.59 -1.21 -0.19
C MET A 230 -3.61 -0.26 0.43
N ASP A 231 -3.22 1.01 0.56
CA ASP A 231 -4.10 2.14 0.84
C ASP A 231 -4.99 1.99 2.08
N LEU A 232 -4.44 2.26 3.27
CA LEU A 232 -5.25 2.45 4.46
C LEU A 232 -6.28 3.58 4.23
N GLY A 233 -7.55 3.31 4.52
CA GLY A 233 -8.65 4.26 4.33
C GLY A 233 -8.70 5.42 5.32
N GLY A 234 -7.71 5.54 6.23
CA GLY A 234 -7.77 6.45 7.38
C GLY A 234 -8.00 7.92 7.04
N ALA A 235 -7.24 8.49 6.12
CA ALA A 235 -7.37 9.89 5.73
C ALA A 235 -8.72 10.21 5.06
N LYS A 236 -9.24 9.28 4.25
CA LYS A 236 -10.52 9.38 3.55
C LYS A 236 -11.70 9.52 4.51
N TYR A 237 -11.75 8.67 5.54
CA TYR A 237 -12.87 8.67 6.50
C TYR A 237 -12.81 9.84 7.48
N SER A 238 -11.62 10.30 7.81
CA SER A 238 -11.42 11.40 8.74
C SER A 238 -11.89 12.76 8.20
N PHE A 239 -11.77 12.98 6.91
CA PHE A 239 -12.34 14.16 6.26
C PHE A 239 -13.86 14.13 6.32
N GLN A 240 -14.48 12.97 6.12
CA GLN A 240 -15.92 12.80 6.12
C GLN A 240 -16.57 13.05 7.47
N GLU A 241 -15.88 12.78 8.58
CA GLU A 241 -16.39 13.01 9.94
C GLU A 241 -16.50 14.49 10.30
N GLN A 242 -15.75 15.40 9.67
CA GLN A 242 -15.62 16.79 10.10
C GLN A 242 -16.27 17.84 9.19
N VAL A 243 -16.59 17.48 7.95
CA VAL A 243 -17.29 18.41 7.04
C VAL A 243 -18.78 18.38 7.34
N ASN A 244 -19.28 19.34 8.12
CA ASN A 244 -20.69 19.54 8.39
C ASN A 244 -21.40 20.22 7.20
N GLY A 245 -22.05 19.43 6.33
CA GLY A 245 -22.85 19.95 5.22
C GLY A 245 -23.83 18.93 4.67
N PRO A 246 -24.98 19.35 4.10
CA PRO A 246 -26.04 18.46 3.63
C PRO A 246 -25.70 17.63 2.37
N SER A 247 -24.51 17.80 1.79
CA SER A 247 -24.09 17.11 0.55
C SER A 247 -22.99 16.06 0.78
N ARG A 248 -23.08 15.32 1.87
CA ARG A 248 -22.14 14.24 2.18
C ARG A 248 -22.43 12.96 1.42
N MET A 249 -21.86 12.79 0.26
CA MET A 249 -21.63 11.45 -0.26
C MET A 249 -20.39 10.87 0.47
N ILE A 250 -20.63 10.02 1.47
CA ILE A 250 -19.58 9.19 2.07
C ILE A 250 -19.07 8.30 0.95
N ALA A 251 -17.83 8.54 0.49
CA ALA A 251 -17.23 7.75 -0.59
C ALA A 251 -16.78 6.38 -0.08
N VAL A 252 -17.76 5.52 0.22
CA VAL A 252 -17.53 4.10 0.57
C VAL A 252 -17.57 3.23 -0.68
N LYS A 253 -16.91 2.09 -0.63
CA LYS A 253 -16.99 1.09 -1.70
C LYS A 253 -18.27 0.28 -1.55
N LYS A 254 -19.22 0.55 -2.44
CA LYS A 254 -20.50 -0.17 -2.50
C LYS A 254 -20.28 -1.69 -2.56
N GLY A 255 -21.03 -2.40 -1.73
CA GLY A 255 -20.93 -3.85 -1.56
C GLY A 255 -19.83 -4.33 -0.62
N TYR A 256 -18.78 -3.52 -0.35
CA TYR A 256 -17.68 -3.86 0.57
C TYR A 256 -17.76 -3.13 1.90
N ALA A 257 -18.41 -1.99 1.95
CA ALA A 257 -18.59 -1.21 3.18
C ALA A 257 -19.77 -1.73 3.99
N PRO A 258 -19.60 -1.98 5.31
CA PRO A 258 -20.70 -2.36 6.21
C PRO A 258 -21.63 -1.17 6.50
N PRO A 259 -22.87 -1.41 6.98
CA PRO A 259 -23.87 -0.36 7.18
C PRO A 259 -23.41 0.77 8.11
N GLU A 260 -22.67 0.44 9.15
CA GLU A 260 -22.16 1.41 10.11
C GLU A 260 -21.22 2.44 9.48
N GLN A 261 -20.51 2.09 8.41
CA GLN A 261 -19.60 3.01 7.70
C GLN A 261 -20.31 4.16 6.98
N TYR A 262 -21.60 4.05 6.77
CA TYR A 262 -22.44 5.12 6.15
C TYR A 262 -22.99 6.12 7.18
N GLN A 263 -22.83 5.86 8.47
CA GLN A 263 -23.35 6.70 9.54
C GLN A 263 -22.32 7.78 9.94
N GLN A 264 -22.80 8.94 10.40
CA GLN A 264 -21.93 10.07 10.79
C GLN A 264 -21.14 9.82 12.08
N SER A 265 -21.71 9.09 13.03
CA SER A 265 -21.07 8.73 14.29
C SER A 265 -21.21 7.23 14.52
N TYR A 266 -20.31 6.48 13.91
CA TYR A 266 -20.24 5.03 14.10
C TYR A 266 -19.06 4.65 14.99
N LYS A 267 -19.22 3.54 15.67
CA LYS A 267 -18.14 2.96 16.46
C LYS A 267 -17.18 2.23 15.50
N ILE A 268 -15.95 2.72 15.41
CA ILE A 268 -14.88 2.07 14.64
C ILE A 268 -14.42 0.80 15.36
N GLY A 269 -14.26 -0.28 14.62
CA GLY A 269 -13.76 -1.53 15.19
C GLY A 269 -13.37 -2.56 14.12
N PRO A 270 -12.68 -3.65 14.55
CA PRO A 270 -12.14 -4.66 13.64
C PRO A 270 -13.22 -5.42 12.85
N TRP A 271 -14.47 -5.46 13.33
CA TRP A 271 -15.61 -6.07 12.62
C TRP A 271 -15.91 -5.43 11.25
N MET A 272 -15.46 -4.18 11.04
CA MET A 272 -15.61 -3.51 9.73
C MET A 272 -14.72 -4.16 8.68
N ASP A 273 -13.47 -4.46 9.05
CA ASP A 273 -12.52 -5.16 8.19
C ASP A 273 -12.99 -6.60 7.91
N VAL A 274 -13.65 -7.24 8.88
CA VAL A 274 -14.27 -8.56 8.69
C VAL A 274 -15.33 -8.54 7.60
N TYR A 275 -16.27 -7.56 7.64
CA TYR A 275 -17.30 -7.43 6.61
C TYR A 275 -16.66 -7.25 5.22
N ALA A 276 -15.73 -6.34 5.10
CA ALA A 276 -15.06 -6.02 3.84
C ALA A 276 -14.23 -7.20 3.29
N MET A 277 -13.58 -7.97 4.18
CA MET A 277 -12.88 -9.19 3.80
C MET A 277 -13.86 -10.30 3.36
N ALA A 278 -14.96 -10.50 4.09
CA ALA A 278 -16.00 -11.45 3.71
C ALA A 278 -16.63 -11.08 2.36
N ALA A 279 -16.86 -9.79 2.09
CA ALA A 279 -17.32 -9.29 0.80
C ALA A 279 -16.30 -9.56 -0.32
N THR A 280 -15.01 -9.47 -0.01
CA THR A 280 -13.91 -9.80 -0.95
C THR A 280 -13.91 -11.31 -1.24
N PHE A 281 -14.05 -12.17 -0.24
CA PHE A 281 -14.24 -13.62 -0.44
C PHE A 281 -15.46 -13.91 -1.30
N TYR A 282 -16.61 -13.32 -0.96
CA TYR A 282 -17.83 -13.46 -1.75
C TYR A 282 -17.60 -13.08 -3.21
N ARG A 283 -16.99 -11.92 -3.48
CA ARG A 283 -16.65 -11.45 -4.83
C ARG A 283 -15.75 -12.43 -5.58
N CYS A 284 -14.74 -12.99 -4.93
CA CYS A 284 -13.81 -13.94 -5.54
C CYS A 284 -14.49 -15.23 -5.95
N VAL A 285 -15.30 -15.80 -5.08
CA VAL A 285 -15.92 -17.14 -5.33
C VAL A 285 -17.16 -17.09 -6.19
N THR A 286 -17.94 -15.99 -6.14
CA THR A 286 -19.19 -15.85 -6.90
C THR A 286 -19.03 -15.12 -8.23
N GLY A 287 -17.98 -14.29 -8.36
CA GLY A 287 -17.84 -13.38 -9.48
C GLY A 287 -18.74 -12.13 -9.40
N LYS A 288 -19.54 -12.00 -8.34
CA LYS A 288 -20.48 -10.87 -8.14
C LYS A 288 -20.05 -10.01 -6.93
N VAL A 289 -20.23 -8.71 -7.03
CA VAL A 289 -20.13 -7.82 -5.88
C VAL A 289 -21.36 -8.04 -5.00
N PRO A 290 -21.24 -8.20 -3.67
CA PRO A 290 -22.40 -8.31 -2.79
C PRO A 290 -23.34 -7.10 -2.94
N GLN A 291 -24.63 -7.29 -2.72
CA GLN A 291 -25.59 -6.21 -2.64
C GLN A 291 -25.13 -5.18 -1.58
N GLU A 292 -25.27 -3.88 -1.89
CA GLU A 292 -24.89 -2.80 -0.97
C GLU A 292 -25.57 -2.93 0.39
N SER A 293 -24.78 -2.77 1.46
CA SER A 293 -25.27 -3.08 2.82
C SER A 293 -26.46 -2.22 3.26
N LEU A 294 -26.58 -0.98 2.81
CA LEU A 294 -27.76 -0.15 3.09
C LEU A 294 -29.00 -0.68 2.37
N SER A 295 -28.87 -1.08 1.11
CA SER A 295 -29.99 -1.68 0.38
C SER A 295 -30.43 -3.01 1.00
N ARG A 296 -29.49 -3.79 1.59
CA ARG A 296 -29.79 -5.02 2.32
C ARG A 296 -30.53 -4.77 3.64
N LEU A 297 -30.39 -3.60 4.26
CA LEU A 297 -31.19 -3.23 5.45
C LEU A 297 -32.67 -2.99 5.10
N GLU A 298 -32.95 -2.57 3.87
CA GLU A 298 -34.31 -2.39 3.38
C GLU A 298 -34.90 -3.72 2.92
N GLU A 299 -34.17 -4.43 2.06
CA GLU A 299 -34.55 -5.75 1.56
C GLU A 299 -33.28 -6.56 1.21
N ASP A 300 -33.04 -7.66 1.93
CA ASP A 300 -31.85 -8.50 1.76
C ASP A 300 -32.05 -9.55 0.67
N HIS A 301 -31.48 -9.26 -0.50
CA HIS A 301 -31.43 -10.15 -1.66
C HIS A 301 -30.05 -10.78 -1.86
N LEU A 302 -29.22 -10.85 -0.82
CA LEU A 302 -27.90 -11.46 -0.94
C LEU A 302 -28.02 -12.95 -1.29
N GLU A 303 -27.62 -13.29 -2.52
CA GLU A 303 -27.61 -14.68 -2.98
C GLU A 303 -26.53 -15.49 -2.24
N LYS A 304 -26.82 -16.74 -1.95
CA LYS A 304 -25.87 -17.63 -1.28
C LYS A 304 -24.70 -17.96 -2.22
N PRO A 305 -23.45 -17.93 -1.73
CA PRO A 305 -22.28 -18.28 -2.53
C PRO A 305 -22.36 -19.63 -3.23
N GLY A 306 -22.98 -20.64 -2.59
CA GLY A 306 -23.15 -21.98 -3.16
C GLY A 306 -23.96 -22.03 -4.45
N HIS A 307 -24.81 -21.02 -4.73
CA HIS A 307 -25.51 -20.92 -6.03
C HIS A 307 -24.53 -20.70 -7.20
N PHE A 308 -23.42 -20.06 -6.95
CA PHE A 308 -22.41 -19.73 -7.98
C PHE A 308 -21.21 -20.68 -7.95
N CYS A 309 -20.92 -21.24 -6.80
CA CYS A 309 -19.80 -22.14 -6.53
C CYS A 309 -20.31 -23.42 -5.87
N PRO A 310 -20.80 -24.40 -6.66
CA PRO A 310 -21.37 -25.65 -6.11
C PRO A 310 -20.38 -26.48 -5.28
N ASP A 311 -19.06 -26.29 -5.55
CA ASP A 311 -17.99 -26.99 -4.82
C ASP A 311 -17.68 -26.34 -3.46
N LEU A 312 -18.30 -25.19 -3.14
CA LEU A 312 -18.14 -24.53 -1.86
C LEU A 312 -18.90 -25.32 -0.79
N ASN A 313 -18.19 -25.83 0.21
CA ASN A 313 -18.83 -26.55 1.31
C ASN A 313 -19.76 -25.63 2.13
N SER A 314 -20.84 -26.19 2.69
CA SER A 314 -21.86 -25.44 3.42
C SER A 314 -21.33 -24.75 4.69
N ALA A 315 -20.27 -25.29 5.30
CA ALA A 315 -19.64 -24.66 6.47
C ALA A 315 -18.92 -23.34 6.08
N THR A 316 -18.18 -23.35 4.98
CA THR A 316 -17.52 -22.14 4.43
C THR A 316 -18.55 -21.12 3.98
N GLU A 317 -19.62 -21.53 3.31
CA GLU A 317 -20.71 -20.62 2.94
C GLU A 317 -21.26 -19.89 4.17
N LYS A 318 -21.55 -20.62 5.26
CA LYS A 318 -22.03 -20.03 6.51
C LYS A 318 -21.03 -19.05 7.12
N VAL A 319 -19.72 -19.35 7.04
CA VAL A 319 -18.66 -18.44 7.56
C VAL A 319 -18.63 -17.14 6.76
N ILE A 320 -18.68 -17.20 5.43
CA ILE A 320 -18.72 -16.01 4.57
C ILE A 320 -19.97 -15.18 4.85
N LEU A 321 -21.16 -15.82 4.88
CA LEU A 321 -22.43 -15.13 5.14
C LEU A 321 -22.47 -14.50 6.54
N LYS A 322 -21.92 -15.17 7.58
CA LYS A 322 -21.79 -14.59 8.92
C LYS A 322 -20.86 -13.36 8.92
N GLY A 323 -19.75 -13.40 8.16
CA GLY A 323 -18.89 -12.22 7.97
C GLY A 323 -19.62 -11.05 7.31
N LEU A 324 -20.60 -11.33 6.45
CA LEU A 324 -21.47 -10.35 5.77
C LEU A 324 -22.75 -9.98 6.56
N ALA A 325 -22.90 -10.39 7.82
CA ALA A 325 -24.04 -10.01 8.65
C ALA A 325 -24.12 -8.48 8.76
N LEU A 326 -25.35 -7.92 8.71
CA LEU A 326 -25.57 -6.46 8.71
C LEU A 326 -25.34 -5.86 10.10
N ARG A 327 -25.73 -6.59 11.14
CA ARG A 327 -25.54 -6.19 12.53
C ARG A 327 -24.14 -6.60 13.01
N THR A 328 -23.47 -5.72 13.73
CA THR A 328 -22.09 -5.96 14.21
C THR A 328 -22.02 -7.15 15.18
N GLU A 329 -23.02 -7.32 16.03
CA GLU A 329 -23.13 -8.42 17.02
C GLU A 329 -23.29 -9.81 16.38
N ASP A 330 -23.81 -9.88 15.13
CA ASP A 330 -23.99 -11.13 14.40
C ASP A 330 -22.74 -11.52 13.59
N ARG A 331 -21.74 -10.62 13.46
CA ARG A 331 -20.49 -10.90 12.75
C ARG A 331 -19.44 -11.54 13.64
N TYR A 332 -18.31 -11.88 13.04
CA TYR A 332 -17.07 -12.10 13.78
C TYR A 332 -16.54 -10.76 14.28
N MET A 333 -16.12 -10.72 15.54
CA MET A 333 -15.73 -9.48 16.20
C MET A 333 -14.37 -8.94 15.74
N ASP A 334 -13.52 -9.81 15.16
CA ASP A 334 -12.20 -9.47 14.66
C ASP A 334 -11.76 -10.40 13.51
N MET A 335 -10.67 -10.01 12.83
CA MET A 335 -10.12 -10.75 11.71
C MET A 335 -9.57 -12.13 12.15
N ARG A 336 -9.07 -12.28 13.37
CA ARG A 336 -8.59 -13.57 13.91
C ARG A 336 -9.72 -14.58 14.00
N SER A 337 -10.85 -14.20 14.60
CA SER A 337 -12.03 -15.06 14.74
C SER A 337 -12.58 -15.50 13.37
N PHE A 338 -12.59 -14.57 12.40
CA PHE A 338 -13.01 -14.88 11.03
C PHE A 338 -12.02 -15.84 10.33
N TYR A 339 -10.73 -15.60 10.46
CA TYR A 339 -9.69 -16.46 9.88
C TYR A 339 -9.74 -17.88 10.44
N GLU A 340 -9.85 -18.05 11.77
CA GLU A 340 -9.93 -19.37 12.40
C GLU A 340 -11.24 -20.10 12.03
N ALA A 341 -12.35 -19.38 11.86
CA ALA A 341 -13.61 -19.98 11.40
C ALA A 341 -13.49 -20.52 9.96
N ILE A 342 -12.82 -19.79 9.05
CA ILE A 342 -12.55 -20.28 7.68
C ILE A 342 -11.69 -21.55 7.74
N LYS A 343 -10.65 -21.58 8.56
CA LYS A 343 -9.79 -22.75 8.74
C LYS A 343 -10.56 -23.94 9.25
N ALA A 344 -11.35 -23.76 10.29
CA ALA A 344 -12.18 -24.84 10.86
C ALA A 344 -13.19 -25.40 9.88
N ALA A 345 -13.72 -24.58 8.95
CA ALA A 345 -14.61 -25.02 7.90
C ALA A 345 -13.90 -25.81 6.77
N ASN A 346 -12.56 -25.79 6.70
CA ASN A 346 -11.76 -26.39 5.62
C ASN A 346 -10.51 -27.13 6.13
N PRO A 347 -10.62 -28.10 7.03
CA PRO A 347 -9.46 -28.76 7.65
C PRO A 347 -8.54 -29.44 6.62
N ASP A 348 -9.11 -30.10 5.60
CA ASP A 348 -8.35 -30.88 4.62
C ASP A 348 -7.62 -30.01 3.57
N THR A 349 -8.04 -28.77 3.37
CA THR A 349 -7.51 -27.91 2.32
C THR A 349 -6.26 -27.17 2.77
N ILE A 350 -6.07 -27.00 4.08
CA ILE A 350 -5.07 -26.12 4.66
C ILE A 350 -3.78 -26.88 5.01
N ASP A 351 -3.86 -28.14 5.44
CA ASP A 351 -2.68 -28.91 5.85
C ASP A 351 -1.84 -29.42 4.67
N LYS A 352 -2.43 -29.69 3.50
CA LYS A 352 -1.70 -30.16 2.31
C LYS A 352 -0.79 -29.12 1.69
N THR A 353 -1.08 -27.83 1.87
CA THR A 353 -0.32 -26.74 1.21
C THR A 353 0.89 -26.28 2.00
N THR A 354 1.00 -26.62 3.29
CA THR A 354 2.15 -26.22 4.13
C THR A 354 3.42 -26.97 3.75
N VAL A 355 3.31 -28.12 3.07
CA VAL A 355 4.45 -28.99 2.72
C VAL A 355 4.93 -28.76 1.28
N GLU A 356 4.07 -28.42 0.32
CA GLU A 356 4.46 -28.24 -1.09
C GLU A 356 4.82 -26.80 -1.44
N SER A 357 4.13 -25.79 -0.85
CA SER A 357 4.42 -24.37 -1.12
C SER A 357 5.73 -23.89 -0.50
N SER A 358 6.22 -24.56 0.56
CA SER A 358 7.50 -24.20 1.19
C SER A 358 8.74 -24.63 0.38
N LYS A 359 8.57 -25.46 -0.67
CA LYS A 359 9.69 -25.89 -1.54
C LYS A 359 9.87 -25.05 -2.80
N HIS A 360 8.86 -24.24 -3.20
CA HIS A 360 8.94 -23.43 -4.44
C HIS A 360 8.77 -21.92 -4.23
N LEU A 361 8.52 -21.45 -3.00
CA LEU A 361 8.23 -20.04 -2.71
C LEU A 361 9.05 -19.55 -1.50
N ILE A 362 10.36 -19.79 -1.49
CA ILE A 362 11.25 -18.95 -0.69
C ILE A 362 11.56 -17.74 -1.58
N PRO A 363 11.05 -16.54 -1.25
CA PRO A 363 11.44 -15.35 -1.98
C PRO A 363 12.95 -15.15 -1.84
N ARG A 364 13.61 -14.65 -2.88
CA ARG A 364 15.02 -14.20 -2.83
C ARG A 364 15.29 -13.27 -1.64
N ASP A 365 14.27 -12.57 -1.18
CA ASP A 365 14.33 -11.67 -0.02
C ASP A 365 14.68 -12.36 1.31
N GLN A 366 14.41 -13.67 1.48
CA GLN A 366 14.86 -14.42 2.67
C GLN A 366 16.33 -14.87 2.56
N GLU A 367 16.86 -15.03 1.36
CA GLU A 367 18.30 -15.21 1.15
C GLU A 367 19.03 -13.89 1.36
N GLU A 368 18.50 -12.75 0.89
CA GLU A 368 19.04 -11.41 1.16
C GLU A 368 18.94 -11.05 2.65
N GLU A 369 17.82 -11.34 3.32
CA GLU A 369 17.66 -11.14 4.77
C GLU A 369 18.59 -12.05 5.60
N SER A 370 18.84 -13.28 5.13
CA SER A 370 19.84 -14.19 5.69
C SER A 370 21.27 -13.66 5.46
N GLU A 371 21.56 -13.06 4.31
CA GLU A 371 22.85 -12.42 4.05
C GLU A 371 23.00 -11.09 4.79
N GLU A 372 21.99 -10.23 4.84
CA GLU A 372 22.01 -9.02 5.65
C GLU A 372 22.18 -9.33 7.15
N ASN A 373 21.52 -10.35 7.67
CA ASN A 373 21.71 -10.79 9.05
C ASN A 373 23.10 -11.35 9.30
N LYS A 374 23.70 -12.06 8.35
CA LYS A 374 25.11 -12.47 8.40
C LYS A 374 26.07 -11.29 8.36
N ILE A 375 25.79 -10.29 7.52
CA ILE A 375 26.55 -9.03 7.44
C ILE A 375 26.40 -8.23 8.74
N ARG A 376 25.18 -8.11 9.30
CA ARG A 376 24.93 -7.46 10.59
C ARG A 376 25.65 -8.16 11.75
N GLN A 377 25.66 -9.48 11.79
CA GLN A 377 26.42 -10.24 12.79
C GLN A 377 27.94 -10.03 12.63
N LYS A 378 28.43 -10.02 11.38
CA LYS A 378 29.83 -9.77 11.09
C LYS A 378 30.26 -8.35 11.50
N ASN A 379 29.41 -7.35 11.24
CA ASN A 379 29.64 -5.96 11.66
C ASN A 379 29.60 -5.79 13.19
N LYS A 380 28.70 -6.47 13.92
CA LYS A 380 28.68 -6.49 15.39
C LYS A 380 29.96 -7.13 15.96
N THR A 381 30.50 -8.15 15.31
CA THR A 381 31.74 -8.80 15.72
C THR A 381 32.93 -7.88 15.47
N VAL A 382 32.98 -7.20 14.33
CA VAL A 382 34.02 -6.20 14.00
C VAL A 382 33.98 -5.03 15.00
N GLN A 383 32.79 -4.51 15.35
CA GLN A 383 32.66 -3.47 16.37
C GLN A 383 33.14 -3.92 17.75
N LYS A 384 32.87 -5.15 18.16
CA LYS A 384 33.37 -5.72 19.43
C LYS A 384 34.92 -5.82 19.44
N ILE A 385 35.49 -6.27 18.31
CA ILE A 385 36.94 -6.37 18.16
C ILE A 385 37.58 -4.97 18.21
N ALA A 386 37.03 -3.99 17.49
CA ALA A 386 37.49 -2.61 17.51
C ALA A 386 37.44 -2.01 18.93
N MET A 387 36.37 -2.25 19.68
CA MET A 387 36.23 -1.79 21.06
C MET A 387 37.26 -2.44 22.00
N VAL A 388 37.55 -3.73 21.86
CA VAL A 388 38.60 -4.42 22.62
C VAL A 388 39.98 -3.87 22.26
N CYS A 389 40.28 -3.64 20.99
CA CYS A 389 41.55 -3.02 20.54
C CYS A 389 41.71 -1.61 21.12
N THR A 390 40.66 -0.81 21.16
CA THR A 390 40.68 0.54 21.75
C THR A 390 40.96 0.47 23.26
N ILE A 391 40.36 -0.45 23.98
CA ILE A 391 40.59 -0.66 25.42
C ILE A 391 42.06 -1.07 25.66
N ILE A 392 42.59 -2.01 24.89
CA ILE A 392 43.98 -2.45 24.98
C ILE A 392 44.94 -1.27 24.71
N PHE A 393 44.65 -0.49 23.68
CA PHE A 393 45.45 0.68 23.34
C PHE A 393 45.47 1.71 24.48
N VAL A 394 44.32 2.01 25.11
CA VAL A 394 44.23 2.91 26.25
C VAL A 394 45.04 2.37 27.45
N ILE A 395 44.93 1.05 27.73
CA ILE A 395 45.69 0.42 28.82
C ILE A 395 47.19 0.52 28.56
N LEU A 396 47.66 0.26 27.34
CA LEU A 396 49.06 0.35 26.96
C LEU A 396 49.60 1.80 27.08
N MET A 397 48.77 2.80 26.70
CA MET A 397 49.11 4.22 26.86
C MET A 397 49.19 4.61 28.35
N LEU A 398 48.31 4.09 29.20
CA LEU A 398 48.38 4.34 30.65
C LEU A 398 49.61 3.68 31.31
N ILE A 399 49.99 2.48 30.90
CA ILE A 399 51.19 1.80 31.40
C ILE A 399 52.47 2.57 30.94
N GLY A 400 52.50 3.04 29.68
CA GLY A 400 53.63 3.85 29.17
C GLY A 400 53.77 5.25 29.81
N PHE A 401 52.76 5.72 30.52
CA PHE A 401 52.80 6.99 31.26
C PHE A 401 53.31 6.82 32.72
N PHE A 402 53.38 5.56 33.22
CA PHE A 402 53.86 5.23 34.57
C PHE A 402 55.26 4.58 34.56
N LEU A 403 55.88 4.39 33.43
CA LEU A 403 57.27 4.00 33.22
C LEU A 403 58.08 5.18 32.70
#